data_4722b2e43e07bd3ae5a2146c2251a470
#
_entry.id   4722b2e43e07bd3ae5a2146c2251a470
#
_cell.length_a   1.000
_cell.length_b   1.000
_cell.length_c   1.000
_cell.angle_alpha   90.00
_cell.angle_beta   90.00
_cell.angle_gamma   90.00
#
_symmetry.space_group_name_H-M   'P 1'
#
loop_
_entity.id
_entity.type
_entity.pdbx_description
1 polymer ?
#
loop_
_entity_poly.entity_id
_entity_poly.type
_entity_poly.pdbx_seq_one_letter_code
_entity_poly.pdbx_strand_id
1 'polypeptide(L)'
;LDDFLAGKRQEIILPDGTSTTVGVMQGKADFIAKARAFMDAEGMAANAGDNRITNIGARSRLSLIFDTYTRSCYGQARWESGMTPEMLYSYPAWRFVRHPGARMPRPLHVLNEGAVRLKTDFQFWAVEMNSPAIGGFLLPWPLYGFISWMDIESVSRAECIQDGLIGPNWTPGPVDMSRFGATMPERLMNRSASVQKI
;
A
#
# COMPACT_ATOMS: atom_id res chain seq x y z
N LEU A 1 14.29 -5.19 6.99
CA LEU A 1 13.54 -5.01 5.75
C LEU A 1 14.11 -3.88 4.90
N ASP A 2 14.55 -2.78 5.55
CA ASP A 2 15.17 -1.64 4.87
C ASP A 2 16.45 -2.05 4.14
N ASP A 3 17.30 -2.90 4.76
CA ASP A 3 18.47 -3.49 4.11
C ASP A 3 18.10 -4.42 2.95
N PHE A 4 16.94 -5.09 3.03
CA PHE A 4 16.43 -5.91 1.94
C PHE A 4 15.92 -5.06 0.78
N LEU A 5 15.22 -3.96 1.09
CA LEU A 5 14.69 -3.02 0.09
C LEU A 5 15.76 -2.10 -0.48
N ALA A 6 16.78 -1.74 0.30
CA ALA A 6 17.98 -1.07 -0.18
C ALA A 6 18.69 -1.86 -1.28
N GLY A 7 18.38 -3.16 -1.36
CA GLY A 7 18.62 -4.02 -2.52
C GLY A 7 20.07 -4.27 -2.84
N LYS A 8 20.30 -5.22 -3.72
CA LYS A 8 21.56 -5.30 -4.45
C LYS A 8 21.65 -4.07 -5.35
N ARG A 9 22.66 -3.29 -5.19
CA ARG A 9 23.01 -2.25 -6.15
C ARG A 9 23.73 -2.92 -7.32
N GLN A 10 23.25 -2.65 -8.52
CA GLN A 10 23.88 -3.10 -9.75
C GLN A 10 24.41 -1.88 -10.50
N GLU A 11 25.67 -1.91 -10.86
CA GLU A 11 26.23 -0.93 -11.76
C GLU A 11 25.74 -1.22 -13.19
N ILE A 12 25.15 -0.23 -13.81
CA ILE A 12 24.75 -0.27 -15.22
C ILE A 12 25.54 0.78 -15.99
N ILE A 13 25.97 0.42 -17.20
CA ILE A 13 26.64 1.33 -18.12
C ILE A 13 25.56 1.97 -19.00
N LEU A 14 25.51 3.29 -18.99
CA LEU A 14 24.61 4.07 -19.83
C LEU A 14 25.11 4.11 -21.28
N PRO A 15 24.24 4.45 -22.27
CA PRO A 15 24.63 4.53 -23.68
C PRO A 15 25.73 5.54 -23.97
N ASP A 16 25.94 6.52 -23.09
CA ASP A 16 27.01 7.52 -23.18
C ASP A 16 28.36 7.04 -22.60
N GLY A 17 28.43 5.79 -22.14
CA GLY A 17 29.62 5.18 -21.54
C GLY A 17 29.83 5.53 -20.08
N THR A 18 28.96 6.33 -19.44
CA THR A 18 29.01 6.57 -17.98
C THR A 18 28.38 5.40 -17.24
N SER A 19 28.81 5.17 -16.00
CA SER A 19 28.18 4.17 -15.13
C SER A 19 27.31 4.84 -14.07
N THR A 20 26.19 4.20 -13.76
CA THR A 20 25.34 4.55 -12.62
C THR A 20 24.95 3.33 -11.85
N THR A 21 24.71 3.50 -10.55
CA THR A 21 24.29 2.39 -9.68
C THR A 21 22.78 2.45 -9.50
N VAL A 22 22.10 1.40 -9.97
CA VAL A 22 20.65 1.23 -9.78
C VAL A 22 20.35 0.20 -8.71
N GLY A 23 19.32 0.45 -7.93
CA GLY A 23 18.76 -0.54 -7.01
C GLY A 23 18.07 -1.66 -7.79
N VAL A 24 18.50 -2.92 -7.61
CA VAL A 24 17.80 -4.07 -8.16
C VAL A 24 16.79 -4.56 -7.14
N MET A 25 15.51 -4.47 -7.49
CA MET A 25 14.43 -4.98 -6.63
C MET A 25 14.59 -6.50 -6.47
N GLN A 26 14.78 -6.97 -5.23
CA GLN A 26 14.87 -8.39 -4.95
C GLN A 26 13.50 -9.05 -5.12
N GLY A 27 13.48 -10.22 -5.76
CA GLY A 27 12.25 -10.95 -6.00
C GLY A 27 11.67 -11.58 -4.73
N LYS A 28 10.40 -11.97 -4.82
CA LYS A 28 9.69 -12.67 -3.73
C LYS A 28 10.42 -13.92 -3.22
N ALA A 29 11.05 -14.68 -4.13
CA ALA A 29 11.81 -15.87 -3.78
C ALA A 29 13.02 -15.54 -2.89
N ASP A 30 13.75 -14.47 -3.23
CA ASP A 30 14.91 -14.03 -2.45
C ASP A 30 14.48 -13.52 -1.06
N PHE A 31 13.35 -12.79 -0.99
CA PHE A 31 12.77 -12.37 0.28
C PHE A 31 12.46 -13.57 1.17
N ILE A 32 11.77 -14.58 0.64
CA ILE A 32 11.40 -15.77 1.41
C ILE A 32 12.64 -16.52 1.89
N ALA A 33 13.66 -16.66 1.03
CA ALA A 33 14.91 -17.34 1.39
C ALA A 33 15.64 -16.61 2.52
N LYS A 34 15.81 -15.29 2.41
CA LYS A 34 16.47 -14.46 3.43
C LYS A 34 15.70 -14.41 4.74
N ALA A 35 14.37 -14.28 4.69
CA ALA A 35 13.52 -14.27 5.87
C ALA A 35 13.62 -15.59 6.64
N ARG A 36 13.66 -16.72 5.93
CA ARG A 36 13.86 -18.04 6.56
C ARG A 36 15.26 -18.17 7.16
N ALA A 37 16.30 -17.81 6.43
CA ALA A 37 17.66 -17.85 6.94
C ALA A 37 17.84 -16.99 8.20
N PHE A 38 17.20 -15.82 8.26
CA PHE A 38 17.17 -14.98 9.45
C PHE A 38 16.45 -15.67 10.61
N MET A 39 15.27 -16.24 10.38
CA MET A 39 14.52 -16.95 11.43
C MET A 39 15.26 -18.18 11.96
N ASP A 40 15.95 -18.90 11.08
CA ASP A 40 16.78 -20.05 11.48
C ASP A 40 17.96 -19.61 12.35
N ALA A 41 18.63 -18.50 11.98
CA ALA A 41 19.73 -17.92 12.75
C ALA A 41 19.31 -17.43 14.15
N GLU A 42 18.08 -16.90 14.26
CA GLU A 42 17.51 -16.42 15.52
C GLU A 42 16.82 -17.53 16.34
N GLY A 43 16.91 -18.79 15.92
CA GLY A 43 16.29 -19.92 16.60
C GLY A 43 14.75 -19.94 16.55
N MET A 44 14.14 -19.14 15.66
CA MET A 44 12.71 -19.12 15.43
C MET A 44 12.30 -20.25 14.47
N ALA A 45 12.50 -21.50 14.88
CA ALA A 45 12.29 -22.67 14.03
C ALA A 45 10.83 -22.69 13.51
N ALA A 46 10.68 -22.46 12.22
CA ALA A 46 9.43 -22.75 11.54
C ALA A 46 9.30 -24.26 11.36
N ASN A 47 8.13 -24.84 11.66
CA ASN A 47 7.88 -26.23 11.35
C ASN A 47 8.02 -26.45 9.83
N ALA A 48 9.14 -27.05 9.44
CA ALA A 48 9.43 -27.38 8.05
C ALA A 48 8.29 -28.27 7.51
N GLY A 49 7.64 -27.83 6.44
CA GLY A 49 6.50 -28.55 5.84
C GLY A 49 5.09 -28.04 6.24
N ASP A 50 4.95 -27.30 7.32
CA ASP A 50 3.68 -26.64 7.64
C ASP A 50 3.54 -25.32 6.88
N ASN A 51 2.72 -25.33 5.82
CA ASN A 51 2.47 -24.14 4.99
C ASN A 51 1.24 -23.34 5.42
N ARG A 52 0.70 -23.57 6.62
CA ARG A 52 -0.42 -22.77 7.15
C ARG A 52 0.04 -21.34 7.41
N ILE A 53 -0.86 -20.39 7.17
CA ILE A 53 -0.57 -18.95 7.33
C ILE A 53 -0.24 -18.57 8.78
N THR A 54 -0.63 -19.40 9.74
CA THR A 54 -0.29 -19.25 11.17
C THR A 54 1.17 -19.57 11.48
N ASN A 55 1.84 -20.37 10.64
CA ASN A 55 3.26 -20.66 10.77
C ASN A 55 4.09 -19.47 10.26
N ILE A 56 4.95 -18.92 11.13
CA ILE A 56 5.73 -17.71 10.83
C ILE A 56 6.64 -17.87 9.62
N GLY A 57 7.24 -19.06 9.42
CA GLY A 57 8.15 -19.38 8.31
C GLY A 57 7.46 -19.97 7.08
N ALA A 58 6.12 -20.12 7.11
CA ALA A 58 5.40 -20.66 5.98
C ALA A 58 5.57 -19.80 4.73
N ARG A 59 5.77 -20.45 3.57
CA ARG A 59 5.89 -19.76 2.29
C ARG A 59 4.65 -18.91 1.98
N SER A 60 3.45 -19.42 2.30
CA SER A 60 2.18 -18.70 2.13
C SER A 60 2.16 -17.39 2.92
N ARG A 61 2.60 -17.42 4.19
CA ARG A 61 2.67 -16.23 5.05
C ARG A 61 3.71 -15.23 4.56
N LEU A 62 4.92 -15.68 4.25
CA LEU A 62 5.99 -14.82 3.76
C LEU A 62 5.63 -14.21 2.40
N SER A 63 4.96 -14.98 1.51
CA SER A 63 4.44 -14.45 0.25
C SER A 63 3.39 -13.36 0.49
N LEU A 64 2.47 -13.58 1.43
CA LEU A 64 1.44 -12.58 1.77
C LEU A 64 2.08 -11.29 2.31
N ILE A 65 3.09 -11.41 3.19
CA ILE A 65 3.82 -10.25 3.72
C ILE A 65 4.47 -9.47 2.58
N PHE A 66 5.21 -10.16 1.70
CA PHE A 66 5.86 -9.53 0.55
C PHE A 66 4.86 -8.81 -0.36
N ASP A 67 3.77 -9.49 -0.76
CA ASP A 67 2.77 -8.93 -1.65
C ASP A 67 2.04 -7.74 -1.01
N THR A 68 1.70 -7.83 0.27
CA THR A 68 1.06 -6.76 1.02
C THR A 68 1.96 -5.52 1.07
N TYR A 69 3.24 -5.72 1.39
CA TYR A 69 4.20 -4.63 1.48
C TYR A 69 4.43 -3.96 0.14
N THR A 70 4.72 -4.75 -0.90
CA THR A 70 4.98 -4.25 -2.25
C THR A 70 3.78 -3.43 -2.77
N ARG A 71 2.57 -3.96 -2.62
CA ARG A 71 1.35 -3.25 -3.04
C ARG A 71 1.13 -1.96 -2.26
N SER A 72 1.43 -1.96 -0.96
CA SER A 72 1.30 -0.75 -0.15
C SER A 72 2.30 0.32 -0.57
N CYS A 73 3.55 -0.04 -0.89
CA CYS A 73 4.53 0.91 -1.42
C CYS A 73 4.08 1.53 -2.75
N TYR A 74 3.55 0.71 -3.67
CA TYR A 74 2.97 1.24 -4.92
C TYR A 74 1.77 2.15 -4.66
N GLY A 75 0.88 1.75 -3.75
CA GLY A 75 -0.27 2.56 -3.35
C GLY A 75 0.15 3.90 -2.77
N GLN A 76 1.16 3.91 -1.90
CA GLN A 76 1.73 5.11 -1.31
C GLN A 76 2.33 6.05 -2.37
N ALA A 77 3.20 5.54 -3.24
CA ALA A 77 3.83 6.33 -4.29
C ALA A 77 2.78 6.96 -5.23
N ARG A 78 1.73 6.19 -5.59
CA ARG A 78 0.62 6.68 -6.40
C ARG A 78 -0.19 7.76 -5.66
N TRP A 79 -0.42 7.57 -4.37
CA TRP A 79 -1.11 8.55 -3.55
C TRP A 79 -0.30 9.84 -3.44
N GLU A 80 0.99 9.77 -3.08
CA GLU A 80 1.89 10.92 -2.98
C GLU A 80 1.95 11.70 -4.29
N SER A 81 2.15 11.01 -5.41
CA SER A 81 2.16 11.65 -6.73
C SER A 81 0.82 12.32 -7.09
N GLY A 82 -0.28 11.75 -6.61
CA GLY A 82 -1.63 12.28 -6.81
C GLY A 82 -1.99 13.47 -5.93
N MET A 83 -1.19 13.77 -4.90
CA MET A 83 -1.46 14.84 -3.93
C MET A 83 -0.70 16.14 -4.20
N THR A 84 0.02 16.25 -5.32
CA THR A 84 0.61 17.54 -5.72
C THR A 84 -0.47 18.57 -6.07
N PRO A 85 -0.22 19.86 -5.91
CA PRO A 85 -1.21 20.90 -6.22
C PRO A 85 -1.79 20.80 -7.64
N GLU A 86 -0.95 20.49 -8.63
CA GLU A 86 -1.33 20.33 -10.03
C GLU A 86 -2.25 19.12 -10.24
N MET A 87 -1.92 18.01 -9.58
CA MET A 87 -2.71 16.78 -9.65
C MET A 87 -4.03 16.90 -8.88
N LEU A 88 -4.04 17.62 -7.78
CA LEU A 88 -5.28 17.92 -7.05
C LEU A 88 -6.18 18.85 -7.84
N TYR A 89 -5.61 19.80 -8.58
CA TYR A 89 -6.38 20.70 -9.45
C TYR A 89 -6.99 19.95 -10.64
N SER A 90 -6.19 19.15 -11.34
CA SER A 90 -6.59 18.46 -12.60
C SER A 90 -7.45 17.22 -12.35
N TYR A 91 -7.17 16.50 -11.25
CA TYR A 91 -7.82 15.26 -10.83
C TYR A 91 -8.14 15.31 -9.34
N PRO A 92 -9.17 16.08 -8.92
CA PRO A 92 -9.41 16.36 -7.51
C PRO A 92 -9.93 15.17 -6.70
N ALA A 93 -10.44 14.13 -7.36
CA ALA A 93 -11.07 13.00 -6.73
C ALA A 93 -10.48 11.66 -7.17
N TRP A 94 -10.79 10.65 -6.39
CA TRP A 94 -10.61 9.25 -6.75
C TRP A 94 -11.95 8.52 -6.74
N ARG A 95 -12.05 7.54 -7.66
CA ARG A 95 -13.09 6.52 -7.64
C ARG A 95 -12.56 5.28 -6.96
N PHE A 96 -13.34 4.72 -6.02
CA PHE A 96 -13.05 3.47 -5.35
C PHE A 96 -13.42 2.30 -6.25
N VAL A 97 -12.45 1.53 -6.71
CA VAL A 97 -12.65 0.47 -7.69
C VAL A 97 -12.22 -0.88 -7.16
N ARG A 98 -12.88 -1.93 -7.64
CA ARG A 98 -12.53 -3.31 -7.33
C ARG A 98 -11.75 -3.94 -8.47
N HIS A 99 -10.60 -4.51 -8.12
CA HIS A 99 -9.82 -5.28 -9.08
C HIS A 99 -10.51 -6.61 -9.43
N PRO A 100 -10.54 -7.05 -10.70
CA PRO A 100 -11.25 -8.27 -11.12
C PRO A 100 -10.86 -9.56 -10.38
N GLY A 101 -9.70 -9.61 -9.73
CA GLY A 101 -9.23 -10.76 -8.96
C GLY A 101 -9.82 -10.90 -7.54
N ALA A 102 -10.70 -10.00 -7.10
CA ALA A 102 -11.29 -10.03 -5.77
C ALA A 102 -12.29 -11.19 -5.63
N ARG A 103 -11.87 -12.28 -4.97
CA ARG A 103 -12.74 -13.47 -4.76
C ARG A 103 -13.71 -13.30 -3.58
N MET A 104 -13.27 -12.62 -2.53
CA MET A 104 -14.06 -12.40 -1.30
C MET A 104 -13.88 -10.94 -0.84
N PRO A 105 -14.51 -9.98 -1.53
CA PRO A 105 -14.45 -8.58 -1.12
C PRO A 105 -15.20 -8.39 0.21
N ARG A 106 -14.73 -7.43 1.02
CA ARG A 106 -15.42 -7.05 2.25
C ARG A 106 -16.76 -6.40 1.94
N PRO A 107 -17.84 -6.68 2.70
CA PRO A 107 -19.17 -6.10 2.43
C PRO A 107 -19.15 -4.58 2.32
N LEU A 108 -18.42 -3.89 3.21
CA LEU A 108 -18.29 -2.43 3.18
C LEU A 108 -17.62 -1.94 1.89
N HIS A 109 -16.62 -2.66 1.38
CA HIS A 109 -15.96 -2.32 0.11
C HIS A 109 -16.90 -2.50 -1.09
N VAL A 110 -17.72 -3.58 -1.09
CA VAL A 110 -18.72 -3.80 -2.14
C VAL A 110 -19.75 -2.69 -2.15
N LEU A 111 -20.22 -2.29 -0.97
CA LEU A 111 -21.21 -1.21 -0.83
C LEU A 111 -20.71 0.14 -1.38
N ASN A 112 -19.40 0.39 -1.28
CA ASN A 112 -18.77 1.63 -1.70
C ASN A 112 -18.04 1.51 -3.05
N GLU A 113 -18.14 0.38 -3.75
CA GLU A 113 -17.57 0.23 -5.09
C GLU A 113 -18.17 1.27 -6.04
N GLY A 114 -17.33 1.98 -6.77
CA GLY A 114 -17.73 3.08 -7.64
C GLY A 114 -17.87 4.45 -6.95
N ALA A 115 -17.81 4.51 -5.62
CA ALA A 115 -17.90 5.78 -4.90
C ALA A 115 -16.79 6.75 -5.32
N VAL A 116 -17.17 7.99 -5.64
CA VAL A 116 -16.24 9.07 -5.97
C VAL A 116 -16.14 10.01 -4.76
N ARG A 117 -14.91 10.26 -4.30
CA ARG A 117 -14.62 11.16 -3.18
C ARG A 117 -13.41 12.02 -3.49
N LEU A 118 -13.37 13.23 -2.93
CA LEU A 118 -12.18 14.06 -3.00
C LEU A 118 -10.96 13.30 -2.47
N LYS A 119 -9.80 13.50 -3.06
CA LYS A 119 -8.54 12.89 -2.61
C LYS A 119 -8.20 13.24 -1.16
N THR A 120 -8.67 14.40 -0.72
CA THR A 120 -8.49 14.94 0.64
C THR A 120 -9.53 14.48 1.65
N ASP A 121 -10.49 13.66 1.24
CA ASP A 121 -11.46 13.04 2.15
C ASP A 121 -10.81 11.86 2.90
N PHE A 122 -9.92 12.19 3.84
CA PHE A 122 -9.20 11.18 4.63
C PHE A 122 -10.10 10.39 5.57
N GLN A 123 -11.27 10.95 5.90
CA GLN A 123 -12.27 10.20 6.67
C GLN A 123 -12.73 8.98 5.87
N PHE A 124 -13.11 9.18 4.62
CA PHE A 124 -13.51 8.08 3.75
C PHE A 124 -12.33 7.12 3.47
N TRP A 125 -11.21 7.64 2.97
CA TRP A 125 -10.12 6.80 2.49
C TRP A 125 -9.38 6.04 3.58
N ALA A 126 -9.02 6.69 4.68
CA ALA A 126 -8.21 6.09 5.73
C ALA A 126 -9.04 5.46 6.86
N VAL A 127 -10.13 6.13 7.28
CA VAL A 127 -10.86 5.71 8.48
C VAL A 127 -11.98 4.73 8.15
N GLU A 128 -12.74 4.96 7.09
CA GLU A 128 -13.86 4.10 6.72
C GLU A 128 -13.39 2.92 5.87
N MET A 129 -12.77 3.18 4.70
CA MET A 129 -12.39 2.12 3.77
C MET A 129 -11.15 1.35 4.20
N ASN A 130 -10.32 1.89 5.08
CA ASN A 130 -9.10 1.24 5.59
C ASN A 130 -9.11 1.07 7.12
N SER A 131 -10.30 0.92 7.70
CA SER A 131 -10.50 0.76 9.14
C SER A 131 -9.86 -0.53 9.67
N PRO A 132 -9.24 -0.49 10.87
CA PRO A 132 -8.83 -1.70 11.58
C PRO A 132 -9.96 -2.69 11.86
N ALA A 133 -11.18 -2.20 12.03
CA ALA A 133 -12.35 -3.05 12.26
C ALA A 133 -12.65 -4.00 11.09
N ILE A 134 -12.23 -3.64 9.88
CA ILE A 134 -12.34 -4.47 8.68
C ILE A 134 -10.98 -5.01 8.21
N GLY A 135 -9.96 -5.01 9.08
CA GLY A 135 -8.61 -5.48 8.77
C GLY A 135 -7.76 -4.50 7.95
N GLY A 136 -8.11 -3.21 7.98
CA GLY A 136 -7.37 -2.13 7.33
C GLY A 136 -6.21 -1.59 8.15
N PHE A 137 -5.51 -0.61 7.60
CA PHE A 137 -4.25 -0.07 8.13
C PHE A 137 -4.32 1.42 8.53
N LEU A 138 -5.47 2.08 8.41
CA LEU A 138 -5.66 3.52 8.59
C LEU A 138 -4.79 4.36 7.62
N LEU A 139 -4.60 3.88 6.41
CA LEU A 139 -3.85 4.56 5.35
C LEU A 139 -4.80 5.07 4.26
N PRO A 140 -4.58 6.28 3.71
CA PRO A 140 -5.46 6.83 2.68
C PRO A 140 -5.20 6.26 1.27
N TRP A 141 -4.30 5.30 1.13
CA TRP A 141 -3.95 4.68 -0.14
C TRP A 141 -4.27 3.17 -0.18
N PRO A 142 -4.38 2.56 -1.35
CA PRO A 142 -4.36 1.11 -1.48
C PRO A 142 -3.04 0.57 -0.90
N LEU A 143 -3.04 -0.47 -0.17
CA LEU A 143 -3.94 -1.59 0.05
C LEU A 143 -4.94 -1.30 1.21
N TYR A 144 -6.22 -1.50 0.98
CA TYR A 144 -7.28 -1.31 2.00
C TYR A 144 -7.46 -2.56 2.86
N GLY A 145 -6.37 -3.06 3.46
CA GLY A 145 -6.29 -4.25 4.31
C GLY A 145 -5.73 -5.48 3.60
N PHE A 146 -5.38 -6.51 4.38
CA PHE A 146 -4.83 -7.77 3.86
C PHE A 146 -5.76 -8.40 2.81
N ILE A 147 -5.19 -8.81 1.67
CA ILE A 147 -5.91 -9.45 0.57
C ILE A 147 -7.06 -8.57 0.02
N SER A 148 -7.07 -7.27 0.32
CA SER A 148 -7.97 -6.34 -0.34
C SER A 148 -7.54 -6.15 -1.79
N TRP A 149 -8.48 -6.30 -2.71
CA TRP A 149 -8.32 -6.09 -4.14
C TRP A 149 -9.01 -4.79 -4.57
N MET A 150 -9.15 -3.86 -3.63
CA MET A 150 -9.64 -2.53 -3.94
C MET A 150 -8.48 -1.63 -4.36
N ASP A 151 -8.77 -0.74 -5.28
CA ASP A 151 -7.82 0.24 -5.83
C ASP A 151 -8.54 1.59 -6.00
N ILE A 152 -7.85 2.55 -6.56
CA ILE A 152 -8.33 3.89 -6.84
C ILE A 152 -8.10 4.24 -8.31
N GLU A 153 -9.02 5.00 -8.90
CA GLU A 153 -8.86 5.62 -10.21
C GLU A 153 -9.01 7.14 -10.09
N SER A 154 -8.17 7.87 -10.81
CA SER A 154 -8.27 9.34 -10.82
C SER A 154 -9.49 9.79 -11.59
N VAL A 155 -10.28 10.68 -10.99
CA VAL A 155 -11.46 11.30 -11.61
C VAL A 155 -11.09 12.72 -12.02
N SER A 156 -11.40 13.08 -13.27
CA SER A 156 -11.04 14.37 -13.82
C SER A 156 -11.84 15.52 -13.17
N ARG A 157 -11.24 16.72 -13.21
CA ARG A 157 -11.92 17.94 -12.77
C ARG A 157 -13.26 18.16 -13.48
N ALA A 158 -13.30 17.91 -14.80
CA ALA A 158 -14.51 18.08 -15.58
C ALA A 158 -15.64 17.16 -15.10
N GLU A 159 -15.33 15.90 -14.83
CA GLU A 159 -16.28 14.92 -14.29
C GLU A 159 -16.73 15.31 -12.87
N CYS A 160 -15.81 15.74 -12.00
CA CYS A 160 -16.15 16.19 -10.66
C CYS A 160 -17.08 17.43 -10.66
N ILE A 161 -16.96 18.32 -11.64
CA ILE A 161 -17.87 19.48 -11.81
C ILE A 161 -19.23 18.98 -12.31
N GLN A 162 -19.24 18.09 -13.29
CA GLN A 162 -20.46 17.52 -13.86
C GLN A 162 -21.29 16.79 -12.79
N ASP A 163 -20.62 16.04 -11.92
CA ASP A 163 -21.26 15.28 -10.83
C ASP A 163 -21.56 16.13 -9.59
N GLY A 164 -21.25 17.43 -9.63
CA GLY A 164 -21.52 18.35 -8.52
C GLY A 164 -20.65 18.16 -7.28
N LEU A 165 -19.56 17.39 -7.40
CA LEU A 165 -18.61 17.15 -6.29
C LEU A 165 -17.80 18.41 -5.97
N ILE A 166 -17.49 19.22 -6.97
CA ILE A 166 -16.82 20.54 -6.85
C ILE A 166 -17.51 21.57 -7.73
N GLY A 167 -17.39 22.86 -7.33
CA GLY A 167 -17.83 23.96 -8.20
C GLY A 167 -16.79 24.33 -9.26
N PRO A 168 -17.17 25.10 -10.32
CA PRO A 168 -16.26 25.51 -11.39
C PRO A 168 -15.03 26.30 -10.87
N ASN A 169 -15.21 27.07 -9.81
CA ASN A 169 -14.15 27.92 -9.22
C ASN A 169 -13.44 27.25 -8.02
N TRP A 170 -13.70 25.96 -7.78
CA TRP A 170 -13.07 25.24 -6.69
C TRP A 170 -11.53 25.17 -6.90
N THR A 171 -10.79 25.38 -5.83
CA THR A 171 -9.34 25.21 -5.78
C THR A 171 -8.96 24.31 -4.61
N PRO A 172 -7.95 23.42 -4.79
CA PRO A 172 -7.49 22.61 -3.69
C PRO A 172 -6.86 23.48 -2.59
N GLY A 173 -7.23 23.21 -1.35
CA GLY A 173 -6.54 23.75 -0.18
C GLY A 173 -5.20 23.05 0.09
N PRO A 174 -4.39 23.59 1.01
CA PRO A 174 -3.17 22.93 1.46
C PRO A 174 -3.52 21.58 2.12
N VAL A 175 -2.72 20.56 1.82
CA VAL A 175 -2.89 19.22 2.36
C VAL A 175 -1.77 18.93 3.35
N ASP A 176 -2.13 18.62 4.60
CA ASP A 176 -1.18 18.15 5.59
C ASP A 176 -0.88 16.66 5.38
N MET A 177 0.23 16.38 4.73
CA MET A 177 0.73 15.03 4.46
C MET A 177 1.45 14.41 5.67
N SER A 178 1.84 15.20 6.67
CA SER A 178 2.63 14.73 7.82
C SER A 178 1.90 13.69 8.66
N ARG A 179 0.57 13.73 8.68
CA ARG A 179 -0.29 12.76 9.38
C ARG A 179 -0.11 11.32 8.90
N PHE A 180 0.42 11.12 7.70
CA PHE A 180 0.57 9.82 7.06
C PHE A 180 2.04 9.45 6.81
N GLY A 181 2.98 10.29 7.29
CA GLY A 181 4.42 10.12 7.08
C GLY A 181 5.07 8.92 7.76
N ALA A 182 4.35 8.24 8.65
CA ALA A 182 4.84 6.97 9.19
C ALA A 182 4.81 5.89 8.11
N THR A 183 5.95 5.28 7.83
CA THR A 183 6.08 4.21 6.85
C THR A 183 5.26 2.97 7.23
N MET A 184 4.87 2.17 6.26
CA MET A 184 4.15 0.90 6.49
C MET A 184 4.86 -0.01 7.52
N PRO A 185 6.21 -0.13 7.54
CA PRO A 185 6.93 -0.86 8.57
C PRO A 185 6.66 -0.37 9.98
N GLU A 186 6.72 0.92 10.24
CA GLU A 186 6.49 1.50 11.58
C GLU A 186 5.07 1.22 12.08
N ARG A 187 4.07 1.30 11.19
CA ARG A 187 2.68 1.00 11.53
C ARG A 187 2.43 -0.47 11.80
N LEU A 188 3.08 -1.38 11.06
CA LEU A 188 3.00 -2.82 11.29
C LEU A 188 3.73 -3.24 12.57
N MET A 189 4.89 -2.65 12.87
CA MET A 189 5.63 -2.91 14.12
C MET A 189 4.84 -2.41 15.36
N ASN A 190 4.25 -1.25 15.29
CA ASN A 190 3.44 -0.71 16.38
C ASN A 190 2.18 -1.54 16.65
N ARG A 191 1.63 -2.23 15.64
CA ARG A 191 0.52 -3.17 15.80
C ARG A 191 0.95 -4.49 16.44
N SER A 192 2.11 -5.03 16.10
CA SER A 192 2.61 -6.25 16.73
C SER A 192 2.89 -6.03 18.22
N ALA A 193 3.37 -4.85 18.60
CA ALA A 193 3.58 -4.49 20.00
C ALA A 193 2.28 -4.34 20.81
N SER A 194 1.17 -3.94 20.17
CA SER A 194 -0.14 -3.84 20.82
C SER A 194 -0.85 -5.18 20.99
N VAL A 195 -0.59 -6.15 20.11
CA VAL A 195 -1.16 -7.52 20.18
C VAL A 195 -0.45 -8.38 21.24
N GLN A 196 0.79 -8.06 21.60
CA GLN A 196 1.52 -8.75 22.67
C GLN A 196 1.07 -8.36 24.10
N LYS A 197 0.16 -7.41 24.24
CA LYS A 197 -0.37 -6.92 25.55
C LYS A 197 -1.78 -7.45 25.88
N ILE A 198 -2.28 -8.40 25.12
CA ILE A 198 -3.52 -9.14 25.39
C ILE A 198 -3.19 -10.59 25.67
#